data_9aaae479e49d31c79c0338e6e7669b51
#
_entry.id   9aaae479e49d31c79c0338e6e7669b51
#
_cell.length_a   1.000
_cell.length_b   1.000
_cell.length_c   1.000
_cell.angle_alpha   90.00
_cell.angle_beta   90.00
_cell.angle_gamma   90.00
#
_symmetry.space_group_name_H-M   'P 1'
#
loop_
_entity.id
_entity.type
_entity.pdbx_description
1 polymer ?
#
loop_
_entity_poly.entity_id
_entity_poly.type
_entity_poly.pdbx_seq_one_letter_code
_entity_poly.pdbx_strand_id
1 'polypeptide(L)'
;MRPDKCSLLMLAGFLLGLVVTGRSGAEDWPQWRGPTRDGVWTETGLIDRFDTDSVPIRWRVPVGAGYSGPTVAAGRVYLTDRLAEPEQIERIHCFDEKDGRTIWTLSYPAAYEISYKAGPRASVTVDGGRAYSLGAMGHFYCLDAATGEVHWKQDLKQVYQIQMPIWGIAAAPLIVDDVVILHVGGREACIVGLDKKTGKQRWTALKERASYSSPVLAMQAGEAVVICWTGDSVSGIAPATGEVHWRYEFPPSRMPIGIATPVVHQDEVYVTSFYDGSLMLKLGEGKNEVSKVWRLVGPDEQNTRGLHSIISTPIRLGDHLYGVDSYGELRCLEAASGKRIWEDQTATPRSRWSTIHFVRNGKRIWMFNERGELIISELSPQGFKEISRASLIAPTLEQLRRRNGVCWAHPAYANRHVFARNDKELVCGKLSK
;
A
#
# COMPACT_ATOMS: atom_id res chain seq x y z
N MET A 1 31.08 75.67 10.32
CA MET A 1 30.26 74.75 9.50
C MET A 1 30.66 73.34 9.89
N ARG A 2 29.75 72.59 10.53
CA ARG A 2 29.97 71.21 11.00
C ARG A 2 29.56 70.22 9.90
N PRO A 3 30.29 69.10 9.68
CA PRO A 3 29.77 68.02 8.83
C PRO A 3 28.97 66.99 9.64
N ASP A 4 27.85 66.56 9.07
CA ASP A 4 26.90 65.61 9.62
C ASP A 4 27.46 64.20 9.67
N LYS A 5 27.16 63.51 10.78
CA LYS A 5 27.48 62.10 11.02
C LYS A 5 26.38 61.22 10.37
N CYS A 6 26.75 60.46 9.38
CA CYS A 6 25.90 59.38 8.84
C CYS A 6 26.09 58.14 9.71
N SER A 7 25.05 57.73 10.44
CA SER A 7 25.01 56.49 11.24
C SER A 7 24.64 55.32 10.37
N LEU A 8 25.57 54.35 10.22
CA LEU A 8 25.37 53.08 9.56
C LEU A 8 24.73 52.10 10.57
N LEU A 9 23.43 51.81 10.40
CA LEU A 9 22.75 50.72 11.12
C LEU A 9 23.12 49.37 10.48
N MET A 10 23.90 48.57 11.17
CA MET A 10 24.07 47.15 10.82
C MET A 10 22.85 46.35 11.32
N LEU A 11 22.05 45.82 10.39
CA LEU A 11 21.02 44.84 10.68
C LEU A 11 21.72 43.45 10.82
N ALA A 12 21.87 42.98 12.05
CA ALA A 12 22.27 41.62 12.32
C ALA A 12 21.04 40.67 12.11
N GLY A 13 20.97 40.01 10.96
CA GLY A 13 20.00 38.97 10.70
C GLY A 13 20.32 37.71 11.53
N PHE A 14 19.52 37.45 12.56
CA PHE A 14 19.51 36.18 13.26
C PHE A 14 18.84 35.13 12.36
N LEU A 15 19.63 34.28 11.72
CA LEU A 15 19.14 33.02 11.13
C LEU A 15 18.81 32.07 12.29
N LEU A 16 17.54 31.99 12.67
CA LEU A 16 17.04 30.91 13.50
C LEU A 16 17.06 29.63 12.65
N GLY A 17 18.11 28.85 12.78
CA GLY A 17 18.16 27.49 12.29
C GLY A 17 17.10 26.66 13.02
N LEU A 18 16.00 26.31 12.35
CA LEU A 18 15.08 25.27 12.83
C LEU A 18 15.89 23.96 12.91
N VAL A 19 16.40 23.64 14.08
CA VAL A 19 16.85 22.30 14.41
C VAL A 19 15.58 21.46 14.51
N VAL A 20 15.22 20.78 13.42
CA VAL A 20 14.25 19.69 13.46
C VAL A 20 14.88 18.59 14.30
N THR A 21 14.67 18.63 15.60
CA THR A 21 14.95 17.50 16.48
C THR A 21 14.04 16.36 16.02
N GLY A 22 14.61 15.42 15.27
CA GLY A 22 13.94 14.17 14.93
C GLY A 22 13.44 13.54 16.23
N ARG A 23 12.13 13.58 16.45
CA ARG A 23 11.49 12.80 17.51
C ARG A 23 11.78 11.35 17.19
N SER A 24 12.67 10.73 17.95
CA SER A 24 12.82 9.27 18.09
C SER A 24 11.56 8.74 18.81
N GLY A 25 10.40 8.91 18.19
CA GLY A 25 9.12 8.49 18.72
C GLY A 25 8.65 7.23 17.98
N ALA A 26 7.88 6.43 18.66
CA ALA A 26 7.08 5.38 18.09
C ALA A 26 6.30 5.91 16.88
N GLU A 27 6.31 5.18 15.78
CA GLU A 27 5.66 5.56 14.54
C GLU A 27 4.48 4.61 14.26
N ASP A 28 3.31 5.17 14.00
CA ASP A 28 2.14 4.42 13.59
C ASP A 28 2.26 3.96 12.12
N TRP A 29 1.50 2.90 11.77
CA TRP A 29 1.32 2.40 10.39
C TRP A 29 -0.18 2.43 10.04
N PRO A 30 -0.80 3.64 9.93
CA PRO A 30 -2.25 3.80 10.02
C PRO A 30 -3.02 3.41 8.77
N GLN A 31 -2.34 3.06 7.68
CA GLN A 31 -2.95 2.75 6.40
C GLN A 31 -2.05 1.84 5.56
N TRP A 32 -2.56 1.45 4.40
CA TRP A 32 -1.84 0.68 3.38
C TRP A 32 -0.46 1.28 3.09
N ARG A 33 0.61 0.48 3.27
CA ARG A 33 2.01 0.85 3.04
C ARG A 33 2.53 2.01 3.91
N GLY A 34 1.96 2.22 5.09
CA GLY A 34 2.44 3.19 6.06
C GLY A 34 1.91 4.61 5.91
N PRO A 35 2.43 5.55 6.70
CA PRO A 35 1.87 6.90 6.82
C PRO A 35 1.72 7.66 5.50
N THR A 36 2.66 7.48 4.58
CA THR A 36 2.74 8.16 3.28
C THR A 36 2.42 7.26 2.09
N ARG A 37 2.04 5.99 2.32
CA ARG A 37 1.75 4.95 1.31
C ARG A 37 2.92 4.59 0.39
N ASP A 38 4.12 4.94 0.74
CA ASP A 38 5.33 4.70 -0.05
C ASP A 38 6.17 3.52 0.45
N GLY A 39 5.78 2.90 1.58
CA GLY A 39 6.53 1.80 2.19
C GLY A 39 7.80 2.28 2.90
N VAL A 40 7.81 3.49 3.41
CA VAL A 40 8.91 4.04 4.20
C VAL A 40 8.59 3.92 5.69
N TRP A 41 9.55 3.44 6.45
CA TRP A 41 9.53 3.30 7.89
C TRP A 41 10.70 4.09 8.48
N THR A 42 10.43 5.04 9.37
CA THR A 42 11.44 6.00 9.83
C THR A 42 12.00 5.70 11.22
N GLU A 43 11.48 4.70 11.91
CA GLU A 43 11.91 4.36 13.27
C GLU A 43 13.38 3.95 13.36
N THR A 44 13.96 4.23 14.49
CA THR A 44 15.35 3.91 14.86
C THR A 44 15.40 2.90 16.03
N GLY A 45 16.58 2.37 16.34
CA GLY A 45 16.76 1.38 17.41
C GLY A 45 16.30 -0.02 17.02
N LEU A 46 16.28 -0.31 15.72
CA LEU A 46 15.96 -1.60 15.18
C LEU A 46 17.18 -2.53 15.16
N ILE A 47 16.91 -3.84 15.19
CA ILE A 47 17.96 -4.85 15.02
C ILE A 47 18.66 -4.69 13.67
N ASP A 48 19.95 -4.98 13.64
CA ASP A 48 20.74 -4.94 12.42
C ASP A 48 20.72 -6.29 11.68
N ARG A 49 20.46 -7.37 12.43
CA ARG A 49 20.33 -8.75 11.95
C ARG A 49 19.52 -9.58 12.95
N PHE A 50 18.99 -10.69 12.52
CA PHE A 50 18.38 -11.69 13.39
C PHE A 50 19.45 -12.56 14.03
N ASP A 51 19.29 -12.87 15.31
CA ASP A 51 20.20 -13.74 16.08
C ASP A 51 19.84 -15.24 15.87
N THR A 52 18.62 -15.51 15.44
CA THR A 52 18.09 -16.86 15.22
C THR A 52 17.29 -16.92 13.92
N ASP A 53 16.94 -18.14 13.48
CA ASP A 53 16.10 -18.37 12.28
C ASP A 53 14.63 -18.00 12.47
N SER A 54 14.26 -17.45 13.63
CA SER A 54 12.89 -17.03 13.96
C SER A 54 12.85 -15.63 14.53
N VAL A 55 11.86 -14.84 14.11
CA VAL A 55 11.58 -13.52 14.70
C VAL A 55 10.99 -13.74 16.09
N PRO A 56 11.50 -13.09 17.17
CA PRO A 56 10.91 -13.18 18.49
C PRO A 56 9.46 -12.65 18.49
N ILE A 57 8.51 -13.51 18.84
CA ILE A 57 7.08 -13.18 18.85
C ILE A 57 6.67 -12.64 20.23
N ARG A 58 6.09 -11.46 20.23
CA ARG A 58 5.54 -10.82 21.42
C ARG A 58 4.16 -11.41 21.77
N TRP A 59 3.28 -11.58 20.77
CA TRP A 59 1.98 -12.20 20.91
C TRP A 59 1.47 -12.76 19.60
N ARG A 60 0.50 -13.69 19.70
CA ARG A 60 -0.27 -14.27 18.58
C ARG A 60 -1.73 -14.27 18.96
N VAL A 61 -2.61 -13.97 18.01
CA VAL A 61 -4.06 -14.05 18.19
C VAL A 61 -4.71 -14.77 17.02
N PRO A 62 -5.74 -15.60 17.24
CA PRO A 62 -6.46 -16.27 16.18
C PRO A 62 -7.28 -15.28 15.37
N VAL A 63 -7.25 -15.43 14.05
CA VAL A 63 -8.09 -14.69 13.09
C VAL A 63 -8.60 -15.64 12.02
N GLY A 64 -9.57 -15.18 11.22
CA GLY A 64 -10.04 -15.88 10.02
C GLY A 64 -9.18 -15.61 8.81
N ALA A 65 -9.57 -16.16 7.67
CA ALA A 65 -8.86 -16.00 6.40
C ALA A 65 -9.01 -14.57 5.82
N GLY A 66 -8.06 -14.14 4.97
CA GLY A 66 -8.10 -12.85 4.31
C GLY A 66 -6.79 -12.46 3.65
N TYR A 67 -6.82 -11.37 2.86
CA TYR A 67 -5.67 -10.82 2.17
C TYR A 67 -5.27 -9.44 2.69
N SER A 68 -6.13 -8.79 3.50
CA SER A 68 -5.83 -7.48 4.05
C SER A 68 -4.63 -7.51 4.98
N GLY A 69 -3.71 -6.57 4.81
CA GLY A 69 -2.65 -6.34 5.78
C GLY A 69 -3.16 -5.63 7.02
N PRO A 70 -2.56 -5.86 8.21
CA PRO A 70 -2.87 -5.11 9.41
C PRO A 70 -2.47 -3.63 9.26
N THR A 71 -3.08 -2.78 10.09
CA THR A 71 -2.67 -1.39 10.29
C THR A 71 -2.58 -1.10 11.79
N VAL A 72 -1.74 -0.14 12.16
CA VAL A 72 -1.45 0.18 13.56
C VAL A 72 -1.60 1.68 13.77
N ALA A 73 -2.44 2.06 14.73
CA ALA A 73 -2.63 3.45 15.08
C ALA A 73 -3.03 3.61 16.55
N ALA A 74 -2.40 4.57 17.23
CA ALA A 74 -2.72 4.94 18.61
C ALA A 74 -2.78 3.75 19.58
N GLY A 75 -1.79 2.84 19.50
CA GLY A 75 -1.68 1.67 20.36
C GLY A 75 -2.69 0.55 20.05
N ARG A 76 -3.25 0.54 18.84
CA ARG A 76 -4.23 -0.46 18.37
C ARG A 76 -3.83 -1.04 17.03
N VAL A 77 -4.17 -2.32 16.83
CA VAL A 77 -3.97 -3.03 15.57
C VAL A 77 -5.32 -3.35 14.96
N TYR A 78 -5.53 -2.95 13.71
CA TYR A 78 -6.75 -3.19 12.97
C TYR A 78 -6.51 -4.22 11.88
N LEU A 79 -7.46 -5.14 11.73
CA LEU A 79 -7.42 -6.18 10.71
C LEU A 79 -8.83 -6.54 10.27
N THR A 80 -8.98 -6.96 9.03
CA THR A 80 -10.22 -7.55 8.53
C THR A 80 -10.01 -9.01 8.17
N ASP A 81 -11.02 -9.84 8.38
CA ASP A 81 -11.01 -11.26 8.04
C ASP A 81 -12.39 -11.77 7.62
N ARG A 82 -12.47 -13.03 7.26
CA ARG A 82 -13.70 -13.70 6.85
C ARG A 82 -13.85 -15.06 7.52
N LEU A 83 -15.09 -15.38 7.94
CA LEU A 83 -15.51 -16.74 8.20
C LEU A 83 -16.46 -17.21 7.10
N ALA A 84 -16.26 -18.42 6.62
CA ALA A 84 -17.12 -19.02 5.59
C ALA A 84 -18.21 -19.91 6.18
N GLU A 85 -18.00 -20.40 7.39
CA GLU A 85 -18.89 -21.30 8.14
C GLU A 85 -19.04 -20.79 9.59
N PRO A 86 -20.17 -20.97 10.29
CA PRO A 86 -21.41 -21.53 9.74
C PRO A 86 -22.15 -20.55 8.79
N GLU A 87 -21.81 -19.26 8.85
CA GLU A 87 -22.34 -18.20 8.01
C GLU A 87 -21.22 -17.42 7.34
N GLN A 88 -21.46 -16.96 6.11
CA GLN A 88 -20.49 -16.14 5.39
C GLN A 88 -20.51 -14.72 5.94
N ILE A 89 -19.53 -14.38 6.76
CA ILE A 89 -19.39 -13.04 7.35
C ILE A 89 -17.98 -12.50 7.12
N GLU A 90 -17.88 -11.18 6.98
CA GLU A 90 -16.64 -10.44 7.17
C GLU A 90 -16.62 -9.84 8.56
N ARG A 91 -15.40 -9.68 9.12
CA ARG A 91 -15.20 -9.06 10.43
C ARG A 91 -14.16 -7.97 10.33
N ILE A 92 -14.35 -6.93 11.15
CA ILE A 92 -13.39 -5.86 11.38
C ILE A 92 -12.97 -5.97 12.84
N HIS A 93 -11.69 -6.13 13.07
CA HIS A 93 -11.12 -6.30 14.41
C HIS A 93 -10.27 -5.10 14.81
N CYS A 94 -10.30 -4.82 16.10
CA CYS A 94 -9.34 -3.97 16.77
C CYS A 94 -8.73 -4.74 17.94
N PHE A 95 -7.40 -4.83 17.95
CA PHE A 95 -6.64 -5.48 19.02
C PHE A 95 -5.79 -4.45 19.75
N ASP A 96 -5.51 -4.69 21.02
CA ASP A 96 -4.50 -3.94 21.76
C ASP A 96 -3.11 -4.26 21.20
N GLU A 97 -2.34 -3.25 20.86
CA GLU A 97 -1.00 -3.41 20.27
C GLU A 97 -0.03 -4.10 21.21
N LYS A 98 -0.20 -3.88 22.53
CA LYS A 98 0.73 -4.36 23.55
C LYS A 98 0.67 -5.87 23.76
N ASP A 99 -0.54 -6.45 23.75
CA ASP A 99 -0.73 -7.85 24.15
C ASP A 99 -1.63 -8.66 23.20
N GLY A 100 -2.17 -8.04 22.14
CA GLY A 100 -3.05 -8.67 21.16
C GLY A 100 -4.47 -8.92 21.66
N ARG A 101 -4.85 -8.47 22.85
CA ARG A 101 -6.21 -8.62 23.36
C ARG A 101 -7.20 -7.91 22.45
N THR A 102 -8.30 -8.59 22.11
CA THR A 102 -9.39 -7.99 21.34
C THR A 102 -10.02 -6.84 22.13
N ILE A 103 -10.05 -5.64 21.55
CA ILE A 103 -10.75 -4.47 22.07
C ILE A 103 -12.19 -4.50 21.60
N TRP A 104 -12.40 -4.62 20.29
CA TRP A 104 -13.71 -4.77 19.67
C TRP A 104 -13.66 -5.57 18.38
N THR A 105 -14.81 -6.11 17.97
CA THR A 105 -15.02 -6.76 16.68
C THR A 105 -16.39 -6.38 16.16
N LEU A 106 -16.46 -5.92 14.90
CA LEU A 106 -17.70 -5.76 14.16
C LEU A 106 -17.81 -6.87 13.10
N SER A 107 -18.95 -7.57 13.08
CA SER A 107 -19.25 -8.62 12.09
C SER A 107 -20.44 -8.22 11.24
N TYR A 108 -20.42 -8.62 9.95
CA TYR A 108 -21.54 -8.40 9.04
C TYR A 108 -21.63 -9.49 7.97
N PRO A 109 -22.85 -9.80 7.45
CA PRO A 109 -23.03 -10.78 6.39
C PRO A 109 -22.29 -10.36 5.12
N ALA A 110 -21.57 -11.30 4.48
CA ALA A 110 -20.85 -11.05 3.24
C ALA A 110 -20.72 -12.33 2.41
N ALA A 111 -21.77 -12.64 1.63
CA ALA A 111 -21.74 -13.75 0.68
C ALA A 111 -20.81 -13.42 -0.50
N TYR A 112 -19.86 -14.34 -0.81
CA TYR A 112 -18.85 -14.11 -1.84
C TYR A 112 -19.22 -14.75 -3.18
N GLU A 113 -19.33 -13.91 -4.19
CA GLU A 113 -19.51 -14.26 -5.61
C GLU A 113 -18.22 -14.01 -6.43
N ILE A 114 -17.06 -14.03 -5.79
CA ILE A 114 -15.76 -13.69 -6.37
C ILE A 114 -14.77 -14.85 -6.28
N SER A 115 -13.71 -14.80 -7.08
CA SER A 115 -12.58 -15.74 -6.98
C SER A 115 -11.65 -15.40 -5.81
N TYR A 116 -10.85 -16.37 -5.36
CA TYR A 116 -9.93 -16.20 -4.21
C TYR A 116 -10.70 -15.76 -2.96
N LYS A 117 -11.54 -16.67 -2.46
CA LYS A 117 -12.56 -16.39 -1.43
C LYS A 117 -12.03 -16.30 0.01
N ALA A 118 -10.71 -16.19 0.24
CA ALA A 118 -10.17 -16.19 1.60
C ALA A 118 -10.74 -15.05 2.46
N GLY A 119 -10.90 -13.84 1.90
CA GLY A 119 -11.51 -12.76 2.69
C GLY A 119 -11.23 -11.36 2.11
N PRO A 120 -11.40 -10.31 2.92
CA PRO A 120 -11.16 -8.91 2.54
C PRO A 120 -9.72 -8.67 2.09
N ARG A 121 -9.52 -7.64 1.23
CA ARG A 121 -8.24 -7.29 0.63
C ARG A 121 -7.71 -5.95 1.11
N ALA A 122 -8.61 -4.97 1.24
CA ALA A 122 -8.24 -3.63 1.64
C ALA A 122 -7.82 -3.58 3.11
N SER A 123 -6.67 -2.98 3.40
CA SER A 123 -6.29 -2.64 4.77
C SER A 123 -7.21 -1.54 5.31
N VAL A 124 -7.47 -1.58 6.61
CA VAL A 124 -8.20 -0.50 7.30
C VAL A 124 -7.35 0.78 7.23
N THR A 125 -7.98 1.91 6.92
CA THR A 125 -7.34 3.23 7.03
C THR A 125 -7.81 3.91 8.29
N VAL A 126 -6.89 4.38 9.14
CA VAL A 126 -7.20 5.10 10.38
C VAL A 126 -6.80 6.55 10.22
N ASP A 127 -7.76 7.45 10.42
CA ASP A 127 -7.55 8.91 10.36
C ASP A 127 -8.45 9.64 11.34
N GLY A 128 -7.89 10.58 12.11
CA GLY A 128 -8.63 11.46 13.01
C GLY A 128 -9.55 10.73 14.01
N GLY A 129 -9.09 9.58 14.55
CA GLY A 129 -9.88 8.77 15.50
C GLY A 129 -10.96 7.91 14.84
N ARG A 130 -10.98 7.82 13.51
CA ARG A 130 -11.92 6.99 12.74
C ARG A 130 -11.20 5.86 12.00
N ALA A 131 -11.84 4.70 11.92
CA ALA A 131 -11.40 3.56 11.15
C ALA A 131 -12.30 3.37 9.92
N TYR A 132 -11.72 3.37 8.73
CA TYR A 132 -12.41 3.19 7.46
C TYR A 132 -12.09 1.81 6.91
N SER A 133 -13.09 0.96 6.80
CA SER A 133 -12.95 -0.44 6.39
C SER A 133 -13.78 -0.75 5.16
N LEU A 134 -13.14 -1.35 4.15
CA LEU A 134 -13.76 -1.73 2.89
C LEU A 134 -13.73 -3.25 2.72
N GLY A 135 -14.90 -3.87 2.74
CA GLY A 135 -15.10 -5.29 2.47
C GLY A 135 -14.97 -5.63 0.98
N ALA A 136 -14.65 -6.89 0.68
CA ALA A 136 -14.44 -7.34 -0.69
C ALA A 136 -15.68 -7.23 -1.59
N MET A 137 -16.88 -7.24 -1.01
CA MET A 137 -18.15 -7.14 -1.73
C MET A 137 -18.72 -5.71 -1.76
N GLY A 138 -17.97 -4.70 -1.24
CA GLY A 138 -18.38 -3.30 -1.28
C GLY A 138 -19.03 -2.76 -0.02
N HIS A 139 -19.07 -3.54 1.07
CA HIS A 139 -19.49 -3.03 2.36
C HIS A 139 -18.45 -2.05 2.91
N PHE A 140 -18.82 -0.81 3.07
CA PHE A 140 -17.93 0.24 3.55
C PHE A 140 -18.41 0.81 4.86
N TYR A 141 -17.52 0.82 5.86
CA TYR A 141 -17.80 1.27 7.22
C TYR A 141 -16.85 2.38 7.64
N CYS A 142 -17.39 3.39 8.31
CA CYS A 142 -16.64 4.34 9.11
C CYS A 142 -17.01 4.12 10.58
N LEU A 143 -16.02 3.79 11.37
CA LEU A 143 -16.16 3.43 12.78
C LEU A 143 -15.41 4.40 13.67
N ASP A 144 -15.84 4.57 14.90
CA ASP A 144 -14.96 5.08 15.95
C ASP A 144 -13.79 4.10 16.12
N ALA A 145 -12.57 4.55 16.00
CA ALA A 145 -11.39 3.70 16.03
C ALA A 145 -11.15 3.06 17.42
N ALA A 146 -11.59 3.70 18.49
CA ALA A 146 -11.40 3.22 19.87
C ALA A 146 -12.47 2.22 20.30
N THR A 147 -13.72 2.44 19.90
CA THR A 147 -14.88 1.69 20.41
C THR A 147 -15.49 0.73 19.40
N GLY A 148 -15.26 0.92 18.10
CA GLY A 148 -15.90 0.16 17.03
C GLY A 148 -17.34 0.60 16.74
N GLU A 149 -17.83 1.68 17.34
CA GLU A 149 -19.14 2.24 17.06
C GLU A 149 -19.24 2.70 15.60
N VAL A 150 -20.33 2.36 14.92
CA VAL A 150 -20.54 2.72 13.52
C VAL A 150 -21.03 4.16 13.43
N HIS A 151 -20.19 5.06 12.91
CA HIS A 151 -20.61 6.41 12.58
C HIS A 151 -21.50 6.45 11.34
N TRP A 152 -21.10 5.75 10.29
CA TRP A 152 -21.88 5.56 9.07
C TRP A 152 -21.39 4.34 8.28
N LYS A 153 -22.24 3.84 7.39
CA LYS A 153 -21.93 2.73 6.49
C LYS A 153 -22.59 2.89 5.13
N GLN A 154 -22.04 2.25 4.11
CA GLN A 154 -22.62 2.18 2.77
C GLN A 154 -22.44 0.79 2.15
N ASP A 155 -23.39 0.35 1.36
CA ASP A 155 -23.23 -0.73 0.40
C ASP A 155 -22.88 -0.11 -0.96
N LEU A 156 -21.58 -0.03 -1.25
CA LEU A 156 -21.07 0.60 -2.46
C LEU A 156 -21.49 -0.19 -3.72
N LYS A 157 -21.68 -1.53 -3.61
CA LYS A 157 -22.15 -2.36 -4.72
C LYS A 157 -23.52 -1.90 -5.19
N GLN A 158 -24.43 -1.63 -4.26
CA GLN A 158 -25.77 -1.15 -4.55
C GLN A 158 -25.77 0.32 -4.99
N VAL A 159 -25.10 1.19 -4.23
CA VAL A 159 -25.10 2.64 -4.49
C VAL A 159 -24.52 2.99 -5.86
N TYR A 160 -23.41 2.35 -6.25
CA TYR A 160 -22.71 2.64 -7.50
C TYR A 160 -22.95 1.61 -8.60
N GLN A 161 -23.85 0.64 -8.40
CA GLN A 161 -24.15 -0.42 -9.37
C GLN A 161 -22.86 -1.11 -9.86
N ILE A 162 -22.01 -1.51 -8.92
CA ILE A 162 -20.69 -2.06 -9.23
C ILE A 162 -20.82 -3.39 -9.94
N GLN A 163 -20.24 -3.51 -11.14
CA GLN A 163 -19.96 -4.79 -11.76
C GLN A 163 -18.74 -5.39 -11.04
N MET A 164 -19.02 -6.33 -10.13
CA MET A 164 -18.01 -6.85 -9.21
C MET A 164 -16.80 -7.39 -9.96
N PRO A 165 -15.60 -6.85 -9.71
CA PRO A 165 -14.37 -7.41 -10.27
C PRO A 165 -14.17 -8.85 -9.83
N ILE A 166 -13.51 -9.67 -10.65
CA ILE A 166 -13.37 -11.12 -10.40
C ILE A 166 -12.72 -11.44 -9.04
N TRP A 167 -11.93 -10.54 -8.49
CA TRP A 167 -11.31 -10.67 -7.16
C TRP A 167 -11.90 -9.72 -6.11
N GLY A 168 -13.08 -9.14 -6.37
CA GLY A 168 -13.73 -8.19 -5.47
C GLY A 168 -13.06 -6.82 -5.44
N ILE A 169 -13.49 -5.97 -4.52
CA ILE A 169 -12.89 -4.64 -4.32
C ILE A 169 -11.67 -4.80 -3.38
N ALA A 170 -10.52 -4.25 -3.79
CA ALA A 170 -9.24 -4.49 -3.11
C ALA A 170 -8.49 -3.22 -2.71
N ALA A 171 -8.74 -2.09 -3.37
CA ALA A 171 -8.01 -0.85 -3.13
C ALA A 171 -8.29 -0.28 -1.74
N ALA A 172 -7.24 -0.04 -0.96
CA ALA A 172 -7.39 0.57 0.37
C ALA A 172 -7.87 2.03 0.26
N PRO A 173 -8.81 2.47 1.12
CA PRO A 173 -9.28 3.86 1.15
C PRO A 173 -8.14 4.85 1.32
N LEU A 174 -8.13 5.95 0.56
CA LEU A 174 -7.21 7.07 0.74
C LEU A 174 -7.96 8.24 1.37
N ILE A 175 -7.41 8.81 2.44
CA ILE A 175 -7.95 10.02 3.05
C ILE A 175 -7.09 11.22 2.62
N VAL A 176 -7.73 12.24 2.06
CA VAL A 176 -7.10 13.53 1.78
C VAL A 176 -8.02 14.61 2.36
N ASP A 177 -7.53 15.34 3.32
CA ASP A 177 -8.28 16.35 4.07
C ASP A 177 -9.61 15.79 4.62
N ASP A 178 -10.75 16.27 4.10
CA ASP A 178 -12.09 15.82 4.48
C ASP A 178 -12.72 14.82 3.50
N VAL A 179 -11.94 14.26 2.55
CA VAL A 179 -12.43 13.36 1.52
C VAL A 179 -11.86 11.95 1.70
N VAL A 180 -12.72 10.95 1.70
CA VAL A 180 -12.36 9.54 1.54
C VAL A 180 -12.46 9.21 0.06
N ILE A 181 -11.35 8.79 -0.54
CA ILE A 181 -11.26 8.45 -1.96
C ILE A 181 -11.20 6.93 -2.10
N LEU A 182 -12.11 6.39 -2.90
CA LEU A 182 -12.29 4.94 -3.12
C LEU A 182 -12.22 4.60 -4.60
N HIS A 183 -11.53 3.52 -4.92
CA HIS A 183 -11.54 2.89 -6.23
C HIS A 183 -12.54 1.73 -6.21
N VAL A 184 -13.74 1.96 -6.74
CA VAL A 184 -14.87 1.04 -6.58
C VAL A 184 -15.32 0.35 -7.87
N GLY A 185 -15.13 1.00 -9.04
CA GLY A 185 -15.53 0.43 -10.34
C GLY A 185 -17.04 0.42 -10.58
N GLY A 186 -17.74 1.43 -10.08
CA GLY A 186 -19.15 1.63 -10.42
C GLY A 186 -19.32 2.00 -11.90
N ARG A 187 -20.49 1.71 -12.44
CA ARG A 187 -20.80 1.89 -13.87
C ARG A 187 -20.52 3.30 -14.39
N GLU A 188 -20.83 4.32 -13.59
CA GLU A 188 -20.63 5.74 -13.92
C GLU A 188 -19.60 6.41 -12.97
N ALA A 189 -18.95 5.63 -12.11
CA ALA A 189 -18.13 6.11 -11.01
C ALA A 189 -17.05 5.08 -10.64
N CYS A 190 -15.96 5.03 -11.41
CA CYS A 190 -14.85 4.13 -11.09
C CYS A 190 -14.14 4.58 -9.80
N ILE A 191 -13.96 5.90 -9.64
CA ILE A 191 -13.39 6.53 -8.46
C ILE A 191 -14.47 7.42 -7.82
N VAL A 192 -14.58 7.35 -6.50
CA VAL A 192 -15.55 8.17 -5.74
C VAL A 192 -14.87 8.89 -4.59
N GLY A 193 -15.28 10.12 -4.34
CA GLY A 193 -14.93 10.91 -3.17
C GLY A 193 -16.13 11.06 -2.25
N LEU A 194 -15.97 10.62 -1.00
CA LEU A 194 -16.99 10.76 0.04
C LEU A 194 -16.54 11.74 1.11
N ASP A 195 -17.48 12.44 1.70
CA ASP A 195 -17.23 13.22 2.92
C ASP A 195 -16.85 12.28 4.05
N LYS A 196 -15.68 12.46 4.64
CA LYS A 196 -15.15 11.50 5.64
C LYS A 196 -15.95 11.46 6.94
N LYS A 197 -16.73 12.50 7.27
CA LYS A 197 -17.53 12.56 8.49
C LYS A 197 -18.90 11.93 8.33
N THR A 198 -19.52 12.10 7.16
CA THR A 198 -20.92 11.73 6.91
C THR A 198 -21.10 10.57 5.95
N GLY A 199 -20.05 10.20 5.19
CA GLY A 199 -20.14 9.22 4.11
C GLY A 199 -20.86 9.71 2.85
N LYS A 200 -21.40 10.94 2.82
CA LYS A 200 -22.10 11.46 1.65
C LYS A 200 -21.15 11.64 0.47
N GLN A 201 -21.62 11.27 -0.72
CA GLN A 201 -20.86 11.50 -1.95
C GLN A 201 -20.60 13.00 -2.15
N ARG A 202 -19.34 13.37 -2.38
CA ARG A 202 -18.93 14.70 -2.82
C ARG A 202 -18.77 14.77 -4.34
N TRP A 203 -18.14 13.74 -4.91
CA TRP A 203 -17.88 13.65 -6.35
C TRP A 203 -17.70 12.22 -6.83
N THR A 204 -17.79 12.01 -8.15
CA THR A 204 -17.40 10.79 -8.84
C THR A 204 -16.50 11.14 -10.02
N ALA A 205 -15.61 10.23 -10.40
CA ALA A 205 -14.73 10.39 -11.55
C ALA A 205 -14.53 9.07 -12.29
N LEU A 206 -14.25 9.18 -13.59
CA LEU A 206 -13.95 8.11 -14.53
C LEU A 206 -15.11 7.09 -14.70
N LYS A 207 -15.44 6.81 -15.95
CA LYS A 207 -16.39 5.76 -16.37
C LYS A 207 -15.60 4.59 -16.93
N GLU A 208 -14.88 3.89 -16.06
CA GLU A 208 -13.92 2.87 -16.42
C GLU A 208 -14.09 1.61 -15.61
N ARG A 209 -13.51 0.51 -16.09
CA ARG A 209 -13.46 -0.74 -15.32
C ARG A 209 -12.60 -0.56 -14.09
N ALA A 210 -12.93 -1.25 -13.02
CA ALA A 210 -12.06 -1.30 -11.86
C ALA A 210 -10.77 -2.08 -12.15
N SER A 211 -9.72 -1.69 -11.44
CA SER A 211 -8.55 -2.50 -11.14
C SER A 211 -8.49 -2.71 -9.63
N TYR A 212 -7.34 -3.07 -9.07
CA TYR A 212 -7.19 -3.42 -7.66
C TYR A 212 -6.20 -2.50 -6.94
N SER A 213 -5.59 -1.58 -7.70
CA SER A 213 -4.55 -0.68 -7.22
C SER A 213 -5.10 0.38 -6.28
N SER A 214 -4.44 0.56 -5.15
CA SER A 214 -4.77 1.61 -4.19
C SER A 214 -4.31 2.98 -4.72
N PRO A 215 -5.14 4.03 -4.63
CA PRO A 215 -4.75 5.38 -5.03
C PRO A 215 -3.64 5.92 -4.13
N VAL A 216 -2.80 6.80 -4.67
CA VAL A 216 -1.73 7.49 -3.94
C VAL A 216 -1.77 8.98 -4.19
N LEU A 217 -1.29 9.77 -3.22
CA LEU A 217 -1.17 11.20 -3.35
C LEU A 217 0.18 11.57 -3.98
N ALA A 218 0.17 12.53 -4.87
CA ALA A 218 1.34 13.17 -5.47
C ALA A 218 1.20 14.69 -5.45
N MET A 219 2.25 15.40 -5.82
CA MET A 219 2.22 16.84 -6.05
C MET A 219 2.49 17.10 -7.54
N GLN A 220 1.68 17.94 -8.17
CA GLN A 220 1.89 18.39 -9.54
C GLN A 220 1.52 19.87 -9.64
N ALA A 221 2.37 20.68 -10.27
CA ALA A 221 2.17 22.13 -10.40
C ALA A 221 1.89 22.86 -9.05
N GLY A 222 2.46 22.34 -7.94
CA GLY A 222 2.23 22.87 -6.60
C GLY A 222 0.91 22.46 -5.94
N GLU A 223 0.07 21.67 -6.61
CA GLU A 223 -1.21 21.18 -6.11
C GLU A 223 -1.18 19.67 -5.80
N ALA A 224 -2.00 19.24 -4.86
CA ALA A 224 -2.20 17.83 -4.56
C ALA A 224 -2.99 17.16 -5.69
N VAL A 225 -2.50 16.02 -6.17
CA VAL A 225 -3.16 15.20 -7.18
C VAL A 225 -3.18 13.74 -6.73
N VAL A 226 -4.32 13.07 -6.89
CA VAL A 226 -4.45 11.65 -6.60
C VAL A 226 -4.20 10.85 -7.86
N ILE A 227 -3.20 10.00 -7.81
CA ILE A 227 -2.89 9.07 -8.90
C ILE A 227 -3.77 7.83 -8.72
N CYS A 228 -4.65 7.60 -9.68
CA CYS A 228 -5.54 6.45 -9.76
C CYS A 228 -5.15 5.59 -10.96
N TRP A 229 -4.93 4.29 -10.72
CA TRP A 229 -4.72 3.34 -11.79
C TRP A 229 -5.93 2.39 -11.87
N THR A 230 -6.77 2.62 -12.85
CA THR A 230 -8.00 1.87 -13.12
C THR A 230 -7.75 0.66 -14.02
N GLY A 231 -8.81 0.02 -14.49
CA GLY A 231 -8.74 -1.04 -15.49
C GLY A 231 -8.36 -0.55 -16.89
N ASP A 232 -8.44 0.76 -17.18
CA ASP A 232 -8.28 1.29 -18.53
C ASP A 232 -7.24 2.41 -18.64
N SER A 233 -6.89 3.07 -17.51
CA SER A 233 -6.00 4.23 -17.52
C SER A 233 -5.23 4.43 -16.21
N VAL A 234 -4.18 5.24 -16.28
CA VAL A 234 -3.57 5.93 -15.13
C VAL A 234 -3.99 7.39 -15.22
N SER A 235 -4.56 7.92 -14.15
CA SER A 235 -5.14 9.27 -14.16
C SER A 235 -4.75 10.06 -12.92
N GLY A 236 -4.60 11.38 -13.08
CA GLY A 236 -4.43 12.35 -12.01
C GLY A 236 -5.75 13.07 -11.74
N ILE A 237 -6.22 13.06 -10.50
CA ILE A 237 -7.54 13.56 -10.08
C ILE A 237 -7.36 14.54 -8.93
N ALA A 238 -8.04 15.69 -9.00
CA ALA A 238 -8.10 16.65 -7.90
C ALA A 238 -8.83 16.02 -6.70
N PRO A 239 -8.21 15.89 -5.51
CA PRO A 239 -8.81 15.19 -4.38
C PRO A 239 -10.09 15.84 -3.85
N ALA A 240 -10.19 17.18 -3.92
CA ALA A 240 -11.31 17.92 -3.38
C ALA A 240 -12.57 17.88 -4.26
N THR A 241 -12.40 17.83 -5.59
CA THR A 241 -13.50 18.02 -6.57
C THR A 241 -13.77 16.82 -7.46
N GLY A 242 -12.80 15.88 -7.59
CA GLY A 242 -12.88 14.77 -8.55
C GLY A 242 -12.58 15.20 -9.99
N GLU A 243 -12.15 16.44 -10.23
CA GLU A 243 -11.74 16.91 -11.57
C GLU A 243 -10.57 16.05 -12.05
N VAL A 244 -10.73 15.46 -13.25
CA VAL A 244 -9.66 14.70 -13.90
C VAL A 244 -8.73 15.68 -14.59
N HIS A 245 -7.54 15.89 -14.04
CA HIS A 245 -6.53 16.77 -14.61
C HIS A 245 -5.93 16.17 -15.89
N TRP A 246 -5.60 14.88 -15.86
CA TRP A 246 -5.09 14.14 -16.99
C TRP A 246 -5.47 12.66 -16.90
N ARG A 247 -5.46 12.02 -18.04
CA ARG A 247 -5.73 10.60 -18.21
C ARG A 247 -4.78 10.02 -19.26
N TYR A 248 -3.99 9.03 -18.86
CA TYR A 248 -3.12 8.29 -19.77
C TYR A 248 -3.68 6.89 -20.00
N GLU A 249 -3.98 6.53 -21.24
CA GLU A 249 -4.53 5.23 -21.60
C GLU A 249 -3.54 4.10 -21.33
N PHE A 250 -3.96 3.12 -20.55
CA PHE A 250 -3.21 1.91 -20.25
C PHE A 250 -4.16 0.71 -20.17
N PRO A 251 -4.85 0.38 -21.30
CA PRO A 251 -5.82 -0.71 -21.30
C PRO A 251 -5.10 -2.06 -21.20
N PRO A 252 -5.70 -3.03 -20.51
CA PRO A 252 -5.14 -4.36 -20.35
C PRO A 252 -5.26 -5.15 -21.66
N SER A 253 -4.24 -5.94 -21.97
CA SER A 253 -4.24 -6.86 -23.14
C SER A 253 -5.18 -8.07 -22.91
N ARG A 254 -5.49 -8.42 -21.66
CA ARG A 254 -6.35 -9.56 -21.30
C ARG A 254 -7.44 -9.12 -20.33
N MET A 255 -7.11 -8.93 -19.07
CA MET A 255 -8.03 -8.52 -18.01
C MET A 255 -7.40 -7.46 -17.12
N PRO A 256 -8.19 -6.56 -16.50
CA PRO A 256 -7.64 -5.60 -15.55
C PRO A 256 -7.05 -6.31 -14.33
N ILE A 257 -5.73 -6.25 -14.17
CA ILE A 257 -5.00 -6.78 -13.01
C ILE A 257 -3.92 -5.83 -12.53
N GLY A 258 -4.16 -4.54 -12.59
CA GLY A 258 -3.36 -3.53 -11.91
C GLY A 258 -3.56 -3.65 -10.40
N ILE A 259 -2.65 -4.35 -9.69
CA ILE A 259 -2.74 -4.56 -8.23
C ILE A 259 -1.69 -3.73 -7.53
N ALA A 260 -0.44 -3.75 -8.03
CA ALA A 260 0.64 -2.96 -7.48
C ALA A 260 0.25 -1.48 -7.38
N THR A 261 0.55 -0.86 -6.25
CA THR A 261 0.29 0.56 -6.04
C THR A 261 1.19 1.40 -6.95
N PRO A 262 0.74 2.50 -7.55
CA PRO A 262 1.61 3.41 -8.29
C PRO A 262 2.77 3.89 -7.43
N VAL A 263 3.97 3.86 -7.97
CA VAL A 263 5.17 4.40 -7.29
C VAL A 263 5.40 5.82 -7.79
N VAL A 264 5.27 6.79 -6.90
CA VAL A 264 5.51 8.20 -7.18
C VAL A 264 6.89 8.59 -6.67
N HIS A 265 7.68 9.25 -7.51
CA HIS A 265 8.97 9.81 -7.12
C HIS A 265 9.19 11.14 -7.84
N GLN A 266 9.18 12.24 -7.10
CA GLN A 266 9.19 13.59 -7.68
C GLN A 266 8.06 13.77 -8.70
N ASP A 267 8.38 14.01 -9.97
CA ASP A 267 7.47 14.16 -11.08
C ASP A 267 7.26 12.87 -11.91
N GLU A 268 7.75 11.72 -11.42
CA GLU A 268 7.60 10.42 -12.10
C GLU A 268 6.53 9.55 -11.43
N VAL A 269 5.74 8.87 -12.25
CA VAL A 269 4.74 7.87 -11.82
C VAL A 269 5.03 6.55 -12.54
N TYR A 270 5.32 5.51 -11.75
CA TYR A 270 5.59 4.18 -12.27
C TYR A 270 4.47 3.21 -11.90
N VAL A 271 4.00 2.43 -12.88
CA VAL A 271 3.05 1.33 -12.70
C VAL A 271 3.55 0.07 -13.39
N THR A 272 3.15 -1.10 -12.87
CA THR A 272 3.56 -2.40 -13.40
C THR A 272 2.44 -3.41 -13.31
N SER A 273 2.13 -4.08 -14.41
CA SER A 273 1.05 -5.06 -14.57
C SER A 273 1.61 -6.41 -15.03
N PHE A 274 1.03 -7.47 -14.50
CA PHE A 274 1.44 -8.85 -14.82
C PHE A 274 1.42 -9.19 -16.32
N TYR A 275 0.39 -8.77 -17.05
CA TYR A 275 0.31 -9.02 -18.49
C TYR A 275 0.85 -7.89 -19.35
N ASP A 276 0.76 -6.66 -18.88
CA ASP A 276 0.95 -5.47 -19.72
C ASP A 276 2.27 -4.75 -19.44
N GLY A 277 3.10 -5.33 -18.55
CA GLY A 277 4.43 -4.83 -18.25
C GLY A 277 4.44 -3.53 -17.47
N SER A 278 5.48 -2.76 -17.68
CA SER A 278 5.79 -1.54 -16.94
C SER A 278 5.60 -0.29 -17.77
N LEU A 279 5.11 0.76 -17.13
CA LEU A 279 4.94 2.10 -17.68
C LEU A 279 5.54 3.13 -16.73
N MET A 280 6.37 4.03 -17.27
CA MET A 280 6.85 5.23 -16.58
C MET A 280 6.23 6.45 -17.23
N LEU A 281 5.54 7.25 -16.45
CA LEU A 281 4.98 8.54 -16.82
C LEU A 281 5.77 9.66 -16.14
N LYS A 282 5.78 10.83 -16.77
CA LYS A 282 6.28 12.08 -16.22
C LYS A 282 5.16 13.10 -16.13
N LEU A 283 4.97 13.65 -14.95
CA LEU A 283 4.08 14.78 -14.70
C LEU A 283 4.74 16.05 -15.23
N GLY A 284 4.00 16.86 -15.98
CA GLY A 284 4.49 18.12 -16.51
C GLY A 284 4.38 19.27 -15.49
N GLU A 285 4.84 20.44 -15.91
CA GLU A 285 4.78 21.66 -15.09
C GLU A 285 3.35 22.19 -14.95
N GLY A 286 2.47 21.93 -15.91
CA GLY A 286 1.04 22.20 -15.85
C GLY A 286 0.24 21.06 -15.22
N LYS A 287 -0.85 21.39 -14.50
CA LYS A 287 -1.69 20.39 -13.82
C LYS A 287 -2.33 19.35 -14.75
N ASN A 288 -2.49 19.67 -16.03
CA ASN A 288 -3.10 18.79 -17.03
C ASN A 288 -2.07 18.04 -17.88
N GLU A 289 -0.79 18.15 -17.57
CA GLU A 289 0.28 17.64 -18.40
C GLU A 289 0.81 16.32 -17.85
N VAL A 290 0.77 15.28 -18.69
CA VAL A 290 1.42 14.00 -18.45
C VAL A 290 2.00 13.46 -19.75
N SER A 291 3.17 12.86 -19.70
CA SER A 291 3.83 12.25 -20.85
C SER A 291 4.41 10.89 -20.50
N LYS A 292 4.51 10.03 -21.51
CA LYS A 292 5.18 8.75 -21.39
C LYS A 292 6.69 8.92 -21.47
N VAL A 293 7.41 8.45 -20.46
CA VAL A 293 8.87 8.32 -20.54
C VAL A 293 9.21 7.05 -21.30
N TRP A 294 8.72 5.90 -20.83
CA TRP A 294 8.90 4.62 -21.50
C TRP A 294 7.81 3.61 -21.12
N ARG A 295 7.66 2.57 -21.93
CA ARG A 295 6.86 1.38 -21.66
C ARG A 295 7.63 0.14 -22.08
N LEU A 296 7.67 -0.87 -21.22
CA LEU A 296 8.32 -2.15 -21.49
C LEU A 296 7.35 -3.31 -21.24
N VAL A 297 7.19 -4.14 -22.26
CA VAL A 297 6.37 -5.36 -22.22
C VAL A 297 7.20 -6.50 -22.77
N GLY A 298 7.22 -7.63 -22.08
CA GLY A 298 7.83 -8.86 -22.58
C GLY A 298 6.94 -9.59 -23.60
N PRO A 299 7.48 -10.59 -24.30
CA PRO A 299 6.71 -11.43 -25.23
C PRO A 299 5.55 -12.17 -24.54
N ASP A 300 5.76 -12.61 -23.31
CA ASP A 300 4.78 -13.32 -22.49
C ASP A 300 5.07 -13.13 -20.98
N GLU A 301 4.28 -13.79 -20.13
CA GLU A 301 4.40 -13.67 -18.68
C GLU A 301 5.66 -14.33 -18.06
N GLN A 302 6.38 -15.14 -18.82
CA GLN A 302 7.64 -15.79 -18.38
C GLN A 302 8.87 -15.09 -18.98
N ASN A 303 8.73 -14.52 -20.18
CA ASN A 303 9.79 -13.81 -20.89
C ASN A 303 9.55 -12.30 -20.83
N THR A 304 9.67 -11.75 -19.65
CA THR A 304 9.31 -10.37 -19.34
C THR A 304 10.47 -9.39 -19.58
N ARG A 305 10.13 -8.15 -19.95
CA ARG A 305 11.05 -7.02 -19.98
C ARG A 305 10.65 -6.04 -18.88
N GLY A 306 11.64 -5.47 -18.17
CA GLY A 306 11.36 -4.63 -17.01
C GLY A 306 10.80 -5.44 -15.85
N LEU A 307 9.66 -5.00 -15.29
CA LEU A 307 8.89 -5.70 -14.27
C LEU A 307 7.46 -5.96 -14.77
N HIS A 308 6.97 -7.16 -14.49
CA HIS A 308 5.59 -7.58 -14.64
C HIS A 308 5.05 -8.01 -13.26
N SER A 309 5.19 -7.13 -12.28
CA SER A 309 4.73 -7.39 -10.90
C SER A 309 3.22 -7.57 -10.86
N ILE A 310 2.74 -8.39 -9.94
CA ILE A 310 1.31 -8.57 -9.70
C ILE A 310 0.90 -8.02 -8.33
N ILE A 311 1.29 -8.65 -7.23
CA ILE A 311 0.89 -8.26 -5.87
C ILE A 311 1.92 -7.29 -5.26
N SER A 312 3.19 -7.53 -5.53
CA SER A 312 4.29 -6.72 -5.00
C SER A 312 4.29 -5.32 -5.58
N THR A 313 4.34 -4.31 -4.73
CA THR A 313 4.60 -2.94 -5.18
C THR A 313 6.11 -2.71 -5.17
N PRO A 314 6.71 -2.30 -6.30
CA PRO A 314 8.13 -1.94 -6.37
C PRO A 314 8.48 -0.74 -5.50
N ILE A 315 9.77 -0.55 -5.24
CA ILE A 315 10.30 0.64 -4.57
C ILE A 315 11.29 1.39 -5.47
N ARG A 316 11.35 2.70 -5.28
CA ARG A 316 12.31 3.57 -5.94
C ARG A 316 13.43 3.95 -4.97
N LEU A 317 14.68 3.75 -5.37
CA LEU A 317 15.88 4.17 -4.62
C LEU A 317 16.81 4.94 -5.56
N GLY A 318 16.83 6.26 -5.45
CA GLY A 318 17.57 7.11 -6.37
C GLY A 318 17.15 6.86 -7.83
N ASP A 319 18.10 6.54 -8.70
CA ASP A 319 17.87 6.34 -10.13
C ASP A 319 17.44 4.90 -10.49
N HIS A 320 17.05 4.09 -9.51
CA HIS A 320 16.75 2.68 -9.73
C HIS A 320 15.39 2.27 -9.16
N LEU A 321 14.73 1.35 -9.86
CA LEU A 321 13.52 0.65 -9.42
C LEU A 321 13.90 -0.77 -9.01
N TYR A 322 13.35 -1.22 -7.89
CA TYR A 322 13.52 -2.59 -7.39
C TYR A 322 12.14 -3.21 -7.18
N GLY A 323 11.96 -4.41 -7.68
CA GLY A 323 10.68 -5.09 -7.56
C GLY A 323 10.76 -6.55 -7.91
N VAL A 324 9.67 -7.27 -7.67
CA VAL A 324 9.55 -8.69 -7.99
C VAL A 324 8.76 -8.84 -9.28
N ASP A 325 9.32 -9.58 -10.21
CA ASP A 325 8.67 -9.91 -11.47
C ASP A 325 7.64 -11.03 -11.29
N SER A 326 6.96 -11.35 -12.36
CA SER A 326 5.80 -12.27 -12.43
C SER A 326 6.02 -13.66 -11.84
N TYR A 327 7.24 -14.15 -11.82
CA TYR A 327 7.61 -15.48 -11.30
C TYR A 327 8.56 -15.45 -10.10
N GLY A 328 8.75 -14.28 -9.47
CA GLY A 328 9.51 -14.15 -8.24
C GLY A 328 10.95 -13.68 -8.43
N GLU A 329 11.32 -13.31 -9.65
CA GLU A 329 12.62 -12.72 -9.93
C GLU A 329 12.69 -11.30 -9.31
N LEU A 330 13.53 -11.12 -8.31
CA LEU A 330 13.86 -9.80 -7.78
C LEU A 330 14.77 -9.08 -8.79
N ARG A 331 14.37 -7.89 -9.22
CA ARG A 331 15.08 -7.13 -10.27
C ARG A 331 15.42 -5.74 -9.84
N CYS A 332 16.54 -5.25 -10.39
CA CYS A 332 16.89 -3.84 -10.45
C CYS A 332 16.74 -3.33 -11.87
N LEU A 333 16.04 -2.22 -12.02
CA LEU A 333 15.92 -1.51 -13.29
C LEU A 333 16.50 -0.10 -13.18
N GLU A 334 17.13 0.37 -14.25
CA GLU A 334 17.38 1.80 -14.43
C GLU A 334 16.05 2.53 -14.62
N ALA A 335 15.75 3.52 -13.81
CA ALA A 335 14.43 4.16 -13.84
C ALA A 335 14.21 5.01 -15.09
N ALA A 336 15.25 5.64 -15.61
CA ALA A 336 15.17 6.49 -16.80
C ALA A 336 14.79 5.72 -18.08
N SER A 337 15.08 4.41 -18.16
CA SER A 337 14.89 3.60 -19.37
C SER A 337 14.08 2.32 -19.14
N GLY A 338 13.92 1.89 -17.90
CA GLY A 338 13.36 0.58 -17.51
C GLY A 338 14.30 -0.60 -17.83
N LYS A 339 15.54 -0.34 -18.26
CA LYS A 339 16.53 -1.38 -18.57
C LYS A 339 16.86 -2.18 -17.31
N ARG A 340 16.76 -3.51 -17.39
CA ARG A 340 17.16 -4.42 -16.32
C ARG A 340 18.69 -4.40 -16.16
N ILE A 341 19.15 -4.14 -14.93
CA ILE A 341 20.55 -4.12 -14.55
C ILE A 341 20.97 -5.49 -14.04
N TRP A 342 20.18 -6.06 -13.12
CA TRP A 342 20.38 -7.41 -12.59
C TRP A 342 19.07 -8.07 -12.21
N GLU A 343 19.15 -9.36 -11.94
CA GLU A 343 18.06 -10.23 -11.47
C GLU A 343 18.61 -11.22 -10.45
N ASP A 344 17.82 -11.53 -9.41
CA ASP A 344 18.13 -12.48 -8.34
C ASP A 344 16.92 -13.36 -8.05
N GLN A 345 17.15 -14.63 -7.67
CA GLN A 345 16.10 -15.59 -7.37
C GLN A 345 16.24 -16.23 -5.98
N THR A 346 17.02 -15.61 -5.09
CA THR A 346 17.27 -16.13 -3.74
C THR A 346 16.33 -15.51 -2.69
N ALA A 347 15.73 -14.36 -2.99
CA ALA A 347 14.88 -13.62 -2.05
C ALA A 347 13.49 -14.28 -1.84
N THR A 348 12.96 -14.95 -2.86
CA THR A 348 11.70 -15.72 -2.78
C THR A 348 11.72 -16.88 -3.76
N PRO A 349 10.98 -17.99 -3.49
CA PRO A 349 10.93 -19.12 -4.40
C PRO A 349 10.37 -18.73 -5.77
N ARG A 350 10.93 -19.30 -6.83
CA ARG A 350 10.42 -19.10 -8.18
C ARG A 350 9.07 -19.78 -8.35
N SER A 351 8.04 -19.01 -8.58
CA SER A 351 6.69 -19.49 -8.89
C SER A 351 5.82 -18.38 -9.46
N ARG A 352 4.80 -18.73 -10.24
CA ARG A 352 3.85 -17.76 -10.78
C ARG A 352 3.19 -16.98 -9.64
N TRP A 353 3.29 -15.64 -9.66
CA TRP A 353 2.79 -14.70 -8.65
C TRP A 353 3.53 -14.74 -7.31
N SER A 354 4.78 -15.15 -7.30
CA SER A 354 5.61 -15.03 -6.10
C SER A 354 5.74 -13.57 -5.68
N THR A 355 5.77 -13.32 -4.38
CA THR A 355 5.56 -11.99 -3.81
C THR A 355 6.61 -11.67 -2.77
N ILE A 356 7.08 -10.44 -2.78
CA ILE A 356 7.85 -9.80 -1.70
C ILE A 356 7.24 -8.44 -1.44
N HIS A 357 6.90 -8.14 -0.19
CA HIS A 357 6.55 -6.80 0.24
C HIS A 357 7.78 -6.07 0.75
N PHE A 358 8.00 -4.85 0.27
CA PHE A 358 9.18 -4.05 0.56
C PHE A 358 8.84 -2.89 1.48
N VAL A 359 9.68 -2.70 2.52
CA VAL A 359 9.66 -1.52 3.39
C VAL A 359 11.06 -0.98 3.55
N ARG A 360 11.26 0.29 3.28
CA ARG A 360 12.54 0.97 3.40
C ARG A 360 12.69 1.57 4.79
N ASN A 361 13.82 1.28 5.45
CA ASN A 361 14.23 1.95 6.67
C ASN A 361 15.68 2.44 6.51
N GLY A 362 15.84 3.71 6.21
CA GLY A 362 17.14 4.27 5.88
C GLY A 362 17.78 3.58 4.67
N LYS A 363 18.93 2.92 4.90
CA LYS A 363 19.64 2.11 3.88
C LYS A 363 19.19 0.65 3.85
N ARG A 364 18.45 0.21 4.86
CA ARG A 364 17.95 -1.16 4.97
C ARG A 364 16.64 -1.31 4.23
N ILE A 365 16.47 -2.44 3.58
CA ILE A 365 15.21 -2.87 2.98
C ILE A 365 14.74 -4.10 3.73
N TRP A 366 13.58 -3.96 4.38
CA TRP A 366 12.86 -5.05 5.01
C TRP A 366 11.97 -5.69 3.96
N MET A 367 12.16 -6.97 3.72
CA MET A 367 11.41 -7.73 2.73
C MET A 367 10.62 -8.81 3.46
N PHE A 368 9.32 -8.89 3.18
CA PHE A 368 8.48 -9.98 3.65
C PHE A 368 8.04 -10.80 2.44
N ASN A 369 8.52 -12.03 2.33
CA ASN A 369 8.22 -12.88 1.19
C ASN A 369 7.01 -13.79 1.43
N GLU A 370 6.53 -14.45 0.37
CA GLU A 370 5.35 -15.31 0.43
C GLU A 370 5.51 -16.55 1.31
N ARG A 371 6.72 -16.87 1.78
CA ARG A 371 6.98 -17.97 2.73
C ARG A 371 6.82 -17.53 4.18
N GLY A 372 6.50 -16.26 4.41
CA GLY A 372 6.37 -15.67 5.74
C GLY A 372 7.72 -15.41 6.40
N GLU A 373 8.76 -15.28 5.60
CA GLU A 373 10.09 -14.91 6.05
C GLU A 373 10.27 -13.38 5.99
N LEU A 374 10.91 -12.85 7.01
CA LEU A 374 11.34 -11.46 7.07
C LEU A 374 12.85 -11.40 6.79
N ILE A 375 13.24 -10.61 5.79
CA ILE A 375 14.61 -10.47 5.32
C ILE A 375 15.07 -9.03 5.53
N ILE A 376 16.21 -8.85 6.20
CA ILE A 376 16.92 -7.57 6.27
C ILE A 376 17.95 -7.57 5.15
N SER A 377 17.92 -6.56 4.29
CA SER A 377 18.73 -6.50 3.09
C SER A 377 19.23 -5.11 2.74
N GLU A 378 20.13 -5.04 1.78
CA GLU A 378 20.53 -3.85 1.03
C GLU A 378 20.28 -4.12 -0.46
N LEU A 379 19.70 -3.13 -1.14
CA LEU A 379 19.54 -3.12 -2.59
C LEU A 379 20.39 -2.02 -3.20
N SER A 380 21.13 -2.36 -4.25
CA SER A 380 21.97 -1.41 -4.97
C SER A 380 22.04 -1.81 -6.45
N PRO A 381 22.55 -0.95 -7.36
CA PRO A 381 22.82 -1.32 -8.74
C PRO A 381 23.81 -2.48 -8.90
N GLN A 382 24.61 -2.77 -7.86
CA GLN A 382 25.57 -3.87 -7.86
C GLN A 382 24.94 -5.21 -7.50
N GLY A 383 23.76 -5.23 -6.88
CA GLY A 383 23.04 -6.46 -6.55
C GLY A 383 22.16 -6.38 -5.31
N PHE A 384 21.54 -7.50 -5.02
CA PHE A 384 20.85 -7.82 -3.78
C PHE A 384 21.84 -8.38 -2.77
N LYS A 385 21.86 -7.82 -1.56
CA LYS A 385 22.66 -8.32 -0.46
C LYS A 385 21.77 -8.65 0.72
N GLU A 386 21.52 -9.92 0.94
CA GLU A 386 20.88 -10.39 2.16
C GLU A 386 21.84 -10.22 3.35
N ILE A 387 21.33 -9.62 4.42
CA ILE A 387 22.08 -9.44 5.67
C ILE A 387 21.68 -10.52 6.64
N SER A 388 20.39 -10.79 6.74
CA SER A 388 19.83 -11.75 7.67
C SER A 388 18.39 -12.08 7.28
N ARG A 389 17.95 -13.34 7.55
CA ARG A 389 16.61 -13.84 7.31
C ARG A 389 16.09 -14.58 8.54
N ALA A 390 14.80 -14.44 8.85
CA ALA A 390 14.14 -15.20 9.91
C ALA A 390 12.67 -15.47 9.56
N SER A 391 12.15 -16.60 10.00
CA SER A 391 10.73 -16.93 9.88
C SER A 391 9.90 -16.10 10.86
N LEU A 392 8.85 -15.46 10.36
CA LEU A 392 7.90 -14.68 11.16
C LEU A 392 6.59 -15.42 11.37
N ILE A 393 6.02 -15.97 10.29
CA ILE A 393 4.71 -16.63 10.29
C ILE A 393 4.66 -17.70 9.21
N ALA A 394 3.99 -18.83 9.49
CA ALA A 394 3.88 -19.91 8.51
C ALA A 394 2.92 -19.57 7.36
N PRO A 395 3.22 -19.95 6.11
CA PRO A 395 2.27 -19.83 5.00
C PRO A 395 1.05 -20.74 5.21
N THR A 396 -0.11 -20.33 4.70
CA THR A 396 -1.39 -21.06 4.79
C THR A 396 -2.06 -21.21 3.43
N LEU A 397 -3.07 -22.09 3.32
CA LEU A 397 -3.61 -22.54 2.04
C LEU A 397 -4.82 -21.74 1.53
N GLU A 398 -5.50 -20.95 2.36
CA GLU A 398 -6.74 -20.31 1.94
C GLU A 398 -6.50 -19.16 0.95
N GLN A 399 -5.39 -18.43 1.09
CA GLN A 399 -5.00 -17.38 0.13
C GLN A 399 -4.62 -18.01 -1.22
N LEU A 400 -3.91 -19.16 -1.21
CA LEU A 400 -3.57 -19.91 -2.39
C LEU A 400 -3.41 -21.40 -2.06
N ARG A 401 -4.27 -22.27 -2.61
CA ARG A 401 -4.30 -23.71 -2.32
C ARG A 401 -3.24 -24.54 -3.05
N ARG A 402 -2.13 -23.97 -3.41
CA ARG A 402 -0.99 -24.63 -4.09
C ARG A 402 0.32 -24.12 -3.53
N ARG A 403 1.43 -24.76 -3.84
CA ARG A 403 2.79 -24.39 -3.39
C ARG A 403 2.96 -24.43 -1.86
N ASN A 404 2.23 -25.32 -1.17
CA ASN A 404 2.22 -25.40 0.30
C ASN A 404 1.77 -24.11 1.02
N GLY A 405 0.91 -23.31 0.35
CA GLY A 405 0.39 -22.08 0.87
C GLY A 405 1.29 -20.87 0.68
N VAL A 406 0.77 -19.70 1.04
CA VAL A 406 1.44 -18.40 0.89
C VAL A 406 1.08 -17.43 2.02
N CYS A 407 1.88 -16.38 2.17
CA CYS A 407 1.60 -15.18 2.95
C CYS A 407 1.60 -13.99 1.99
N TRP A 408 0.43 -13.61 1.47
CA TRP A 408 0.29 -12.51 0.50
C TRP A 408 -0.13 -11.17 1.12
N ALA A 409 -0.57 -11.18 2.39
CA ALA A 409 -0.94 -9.96 3.09
C ALA A 409 0.30 -9.11 3.41
N HIS A 410 0.23 -7.82 3.11
CA HIS A 410 1.32 -6.87 3.42
C HIS A 410 1.43 -6.69 4.94
N PRO A 411 2.61 -6.84 5.57
CA PRO A 411 2.80 -6.57 6.99
C PRO A 411 2.75 -5.08 7.31
N ALA A 412 2.46 -4.74 8.56
CA ALA A 412 2.64 -3.40 9.12
C ALA A 412 3.91 -3.34 9.97
N TYR A 413 4.52 -2.14 10.03
CA TYR A 413 5.73 -1.88 10.80
C TYR A 413 5.50 -0.66 11.69
N ALA A 414 5.38 -0.89 12.98
CA ALA A 414 5.09 0.16 13.95
C ALA A 414 5.73 -0.13 15.29
N ASN A 415 6.17 0.90 16.00
CA ASN A 415 6.64 0.80 17.37
C ASN A 415 7.75 -0.24 17.56
N ARG A 416 8.66 -0.36 16.56
CA ARG A 416 9.73 -1.35 16.46
C ARG A 416 9.25 -2.80 16.46
N HIS A 417 8.07 -3.03 15.93
CA HIS A 417 7.48 -4.34 15.73
C HIS A 417 7.03 -4.52 14.29
N VAL A 418 6.89 -5.77 13.87
CA VAL A 418 6.23 -6.17 12.64
C VAL A 418 4.95 -6.92 12.98
N PHE A 419 3.88 -6.57 12.31
CA PHE A 419 2.58 -7.22 12.42
C PHE A 419 2.27 -7.91 11.10
N ALA A 420 2.10 -9.23 11.14
CA ALA A 420 1.81 -10.02 9.94
C ALA A 420 0.68 -11.01 10.22
N ARG A 421 -0.05 -11.35 9.16
CA ARG A 421 -1.14 -12.33 9.26
C ARG A 421 -0.99 -13.44 8.22
N ASN A 422 -1.53 -14.59 8.56
CA ASN A 422 -1.94 -15.64 7.63
C ASN A 422 -3.45 -15.89 7.75
N ASP A 423 -3.96 -17.06 7.32
CA ASP A 423 -5.41 -17.36 7.38
C ASP A 423 -5.89 -17.84 8.77
N LYS A 424 -5.01 -17.92 9.76
CA LYS A 424 -5.30 -18.49 11.09
C LYS A 424 -4.92 -17.58 12.25
N GLU A 425 -3.91 -16.73 12.06
CA GLU A 425 -3.35 -15.92 13.12
C GLU A 425 -2.84 -14.56 12.62
N LEU A 426 -2.87 -13.59 13.52
CA LEU A 426 -2.12 -12.34 13.46
C LEU A 426 -1.02 -12.41 14.51
N VAL A 427 0.20 -12.06 14.12
CA VAL A 427 1.39 -12.07 15.00
C VAL A 427 2.00 -10.68 15.12
N CYS A 428 2.57 -10.40 16.30
CA CYS A 428 3.42 -9.24 16.56
C CYS A 428 4.84 -9.75 16.82
N GLY A 429 5.77 -9.44 15.91
CA GLY A 429 7.19 -9.77 16.03
C GLY A 429 8.00 -8.59 16.53
N LYS A 430 8.94 -8.82 17.46
CA LYS A 430 9.81 -7.78 18.02
C LYS A 430 11.00 -7.52 17.11
N LEU A 431 11.24 -6.24 16.77
CA LEU A 431 12.35 -5.79 15.91
C LEU A 431 13.26 -4.77 16.61
N SER A 432 13.05 -4.49 17.90
CA SER A 432 13.93 -3.62 18.69
C SER A 432 15.21 -4.35 19.12
N LYS A 433 16.31 -3.59 19.20
CA LYS A 433 17.53 -4.03 19.88
C LYS A 433 17.28 -4.37 21.33
#